data_eba2c28c61f357add60c50e4b8e2d190
#
_entry.id   eba2c28c61f357add60c50e4b8e2d190
#
_cell.length_a   1.000
_cell.length_b   1.000
_cell.length_c   1.000
_cell.angle_alpha   90.00
_cell.angle_beta   90.00
_cell.angle_gamma   90.00
#
_symmetry.space_group_name_H-M   'P 1'
#
loop_
_entity.id
_entity.type
_entity.pdbx_description
1 polymer ?
#
loop_
_entity_poly.entity_id
_entity_poly.type
_entity_poly.pdbx_seq_one_letter_code
_entity_poly.pdbx_strand_id
1 'polypeptide(L)'
;MKRRFLLLQGPCSPFFDKLGQALKSTGRHVAKVNFNAGDSLYWNTCTAWKYRNHVDHLAEWYRILFEREDYTDIILFGDHRPVHRPAIAHAKALNIRVHVTMERDGVNAHSKLPKDPAWYRHIGPRIPDYSNGDPFSSPFRLRAWHDVAYHVAGMRNRFSYPGYQTHAPVMAHVEYRAYFRRAFTISKNKKRDLAAIQHIIYSRIPFWLIPLQLNSDSQIRNHSPFNNMRDMLELTLSSFARMSRPDSILVIKNHPLDTGLENYPRMLEDICQKVGLETHRIVYLESGPLPALLNHARGVVTVNSTVGGSALVHGRPLKALGAAIYDMPGLTYQGNLDSFWRHGKQPDRRLFRWFRNTVIHTTQINGGLYSGESIDMSVTAALPRLLTNKSLLETLA
;
A
#
# COMPACT_ATOMS: atom_id res chain seq x y z
N MET A 1 -0.27 -24.21 24.58
CA MET A 1 0.06 -24.89 23.30
C MET A 1 1.32 -24.27 22.66
N LYS A 2 2.17 -25.09 22.05
CA LYS A 2 3.37 -24.63 21.34
C LYS A 2 2.92 -24.03 20.00
N ARG A 3 3.22 -22.74 19.69
CA ARG A 3 2.74 -22.09 18.47
C ARG A 3 3.37 -22.73 17.22
N ARG A 4 2.56 -22.89 16.17
CA ARG A 4 2.92 -23.49 14.88
C ARG A 4 2.55 -22.50 13.77
N PHE A 5 3.55 -22.08 13.01
CA PHE A 5 3.41 -21.04 12.00
C PHE A 5 3.41 -21.62 10.59
N LEU A 6 2.45 -21.22 9.77
CA LEU A 6 2.42 -21.48 8.35
C LEU A 6 2.61 -20.17 7.58
N LEU A 7 3.70 -20.05 6.81
CA LEU A 7 3.91 -18.92 5.91
C LEU A 7 3.30 -19.24 4.55
N LEU A 8 2.55 -18.29 4.00
CA LEU A 8 1.98 -18.38 2.65
C LEU A 8 2.88 -17.63 1.63
N GLN A 9 2.31 -17.13 0.55
CA GLN A 9 3.10 -16.39 -0.44
C GLN A 9 3.66 -15.09 0.14
N GLY A 10 4.97 -14.91 0.03
CA GLY A 10 5.71 -13.76 0.52
C GLY A 10 5.92 -12.66 -0.52
N PRO A 11 6.76 -11.65 -0.19
CA PRO A 11 7.33 -10.74 -1.17
C PRO A 11 8.36 -11.46 -2.05
N CYS A 12 8.69 -10.87 -3.21
CA CYS A 12 9.76 -11.35 -4.10
C CYS A 12 11.13 -11.05 -3.47
N SER A 13 11.45 -11.67 -2.34
CA SER A 13 12.69 -11.44 -1.58
C SER A 13 12.92 -12.51 -0.51
N PRO A 14 14.12 -12.59 0.08
CA PRO A 14 14.43 -13.53 1.16
C PRO A 14 13.73 -13.25 2.50
N PHE A 15 12.89 -12.23 2.61
CA PHE A 15 12.31 -11.80 3.89
C PHE A 15 11.58 -12.93 4.62
N PHE A 16 10.73 -13.71 3.93
CA PHE A 16 10.01 -14.81 4.57
C PHE A 16 10.91 -15.96 4.98
N ASP A 17 11.98 -16.22 4.24
CA ASP A 17 12.96 -17.24 4.64
C ASP A 17 13.68 -16.83 5.93
N LYS A 18 14.20 -15.60 6.00
CA LYS A 18 14.84 -15.06 7.23
C LYS A 18 13.86 -15.02 8.42
N LEU A 19 12.62 -14.63 8.19
CA LEU A 19 11.58 -14.63 9.23
C LEU A 19 11.29 -16.05 9.72
N GLY A 20 11.21 -17.02 8.79
CA GLY A 20 11.05 -18.44 9.11
C GLY A 20 12.21 -18.99 9.93
N GLN A 21 13.45 -18.65 9.57
CA GLN A 21 14.66 -19.00 10.33
C GLN A 21 14.59 -18.44 11.75
N ALA A 22 14.24 -17.15 11.89
CA ALA A 22 14.13 -16.50 13.19
C ALA A 22 13.03 -17.12 14.07
N LEU A 23 11.85 -17.46 13.50
CA LEU A 23 10.80 -18.17 14.24
C LEU A 23 11.27 -19.56 14.67
N LYS A 24 11.95 -20.31 13.77
CA LYS A 24 12.50 -21.64 14.07
C LYS A 24 13.55 -21.62 15.17
N SER A 25 14.43 -20.61 15.20
CA SER A 25 15.45 -20.46 16.25
C SER A 25 14.84 -20.25 17.65
N THR A 26 13.60 -19.78 17.75
CA THR A 26 12.84 -19.71 19.02
C THR A 26 12.19 -21.05 19.41
N GLY A 27 12.50 -22.14 18.73
CA GLY A 27 11.93 -23.46 18.98
C GLY A 27 10.47 -23.65 18.51
N ARG A 28 9.99 -22.77 17.60
CA ARG A 28 8.65 -22.88 17.02
C ARG A 28 8.65 -23.78 15.78
N HIS A 29 7.53 -24.44 15.54
CA HIS A 29 7.33 -25.15 14.28
C HIS A 29 7.01 -24.15 13.18
N VAL A 30 7.68 -24.29 12.04
CA VAL A 30 7.51 -23.40 10.89
C VAL A 30 7.39 -24.24 9.63
N ALA A 31 6.39 -23.94 8.81
CA ALA A 31 6.23 -24.49 7.47
C ALA A 31 5.86 -23.38 6.48
N LYS A 32 5.96 -23.64 5.19
CA LYS A 32 5.59 -22.70 4.13
C LYS A 32 4.79 -23.38 3.03
N VAL A 33 3.91 -22.62 2.39
CA VAL A 33 3.28 -23.01 1.12
C VAL A 33 3.94 -22.24 -0.02
N ASN A 34 4.47 -22.95 -0.99
CA ASN A 34 4.96 -22.41 -2.25
C ASN A 34 3.92 -22.61 -3.35
N PHE A 35 3.53 -21.53 -4.03
CA PHE A 35 2.54 -21.52 -5.10
C PHE A 35 3.16 -21.44 -6.48
N ASN A 36 4.43 -21.03 -6.56
CA ASN A 36 5.17 -20.93 -7.79
C ASN A 36 6.67 -21.13 -7.56
N ALA A 37 7.44 -21.18 -8.65
CA ALA A 37 8.89 -21.41 -8.58
C ALA A 37 9.66 -20.22 -7.99
N GLY A 38 9.13 -19.00 -8.10
CA GLY A 38 9.69 -17.83 -7.42
C GLY A 38 9.58 -17.92 -5.91
N ASP A 39 8.45 -18.42 -5.38
CA ASP A 39 8.29 -18.70 -3.95
C ASP A 39 9.33 -19.74 -3.48
N SER A 40 9.58 -20.76 -4.30
CA SER A 40 10.56 -21.81 -3.98
C SER A 40 11.99 -21.29 -4.02
N LEU A 41 12.31 -20.31 -4.88
CA LEU A 41 13.63 -19.68 -4.96
C LEU A 41 14.03 -19.03 -3.63
N TYR A 42 13.07 -18.43 -2.96
CA TYR A 42 13.29 -17.67 -1.71
C TYR A 42 12.88 -18.44 -0.46
N TRP A 43 12.96 -19.78 -0.48
CA TRP A 43 12.67 -20.55 0.72
C TRP A 43 13.59 -21.77 0.87
N ASN A 44 14.43 -21.73 1.90
CA ASN A 44 15.43 -22.78 2.19
C ASN A 44 15.39 -23.26 3.65
N THR A 45 14.55 -22.65 4.49
CA THR A 45 14.59 -22.85 5.96
C THR A 45 14.12 -24.22 6.41
N CYS A 46 13.06 -24.76 5.81
CA CYS A 46 12.47 -26.04 6.19
C CYS A 46 11.51 -26.56 5.11
N THR A 47 10.83 -27.67 5.42
CA THR A 47 9.84 -28.27 4.54
C THR A 47 8.81 -27.25 4.05
N ALA A 48 8.55 -27.26 2.74
CA ALA A 48 7.51 -26.47 2.12
C ALA A 48 6.49 -27.35 1.42
N TRP A 49 5.23 -27.02 1.61
CA TRP A 49 4.13 -27.57 0.83
C TRP A 49 4.18 -26.97 -0.57
N LYS A 50 4.14 -27.80 -1.61
CA LYS A 50 4.06 -27.34 -3.01
C LYS A 50 2.62 -27.47 -3.47
N TYR A 51 1.92 -26.34 -3.60
CA TYR A 51 0.58 -26.35 -4.17
C TYR A 51 0.67 -26.29 -5.70
N ARG A 52 0.22 -27.34 -6.38
CA ARG A 52 0.35 -27.50 -7.84
C ARG A 52 -0.98 -27.46 -8.59
N ASN A 53 -2.10 -27.52 -7.87
CA ASN A 53 -3.44 -27.55 -8.46
C ASN A 53 -3.94 -26.14 -8.80
N HIS A 54 -5.06 -26.08 -9.50
CA HIS A 54 -5.72 -24.82 -9.83
C HIS A 54 -6.23 -24.11 -8.58
N VAL A 55 -6.33 -22.78 -8.64
CA VAL A 55 -6.76 -21.94 -7.50
C VAL A 55 -8.17 -22.29 -7.00
N ASP A 56 -9.04 -22.80 -7.84
CA ASP A 56 -10.41 -23.21 -7.49
C ASP A 56 -10.45 -24.35 -6.45
N HIS A 57 -9.43 -25.19 -6.43
CA HIS A 57 -9.31 -26.30 -5.47
C HIS A 57 -8.59 -25.88 -4.17
N LEU A 58 -8.18 -24.64 -4.08
CA LEU A 58 -7.33 -24.17 -2.97
C LEU A 58 -8.09 -24.09 -1.64
N ALA A 59 -9.37 -23.76 -1.67
CA ALA A 59 -10.21 -23.71 -0.48
C ALA A 59 -10.29 -25.06 0.22
N GLU A 60 -10.60 -26.11 -0.52
CA GLU A 60 -10.68 -27.48 0.00
C GLU A 60 -9.31 -27.97 0.47
N TRP A 61 -8.25 -27.64 -0.26
CA TRP A 61 -6.89 -28.00 0.15
C TRP A 61 -6.49 -27.36 1.48
N TYR A 62 -6.84 -26.08 1.72
CA TYR A 62 -6.59 -25.43 3.00
C TYR A 62 -7.42 -26.02 4.14
N ARG A 63 -8.69 -26.38 3.86
CA ARG A 63 -9.53 -27.07 4.85
C ARG A 63 -8.83 -28.33 5.34
N ILE A 64 -8.42 -29.20 4.43
CA ILE A 64 -7.72 -30.46 4.75
C ILE A 64 -6.39 -30.19 5.47
N LEU A 65 -5.61 -29.22 4.99
CA LEU A 65 -4.31 -28.88 5.59
C LEU A 65 -4.45 -28.40 7.04
N PHE A 66 -5.42 -27.53 7.31
CA PHE A 66 -5.61 -26.97 8.65
C PHE A 66 -6.23 -27.97 9.62
N GLU A 67 -7.06 -28.89 9.13
CA GLU A 67 -7.59 -29.98 9.96
C GLU A 67 -6.51 -31.04 10.31
N ARG A 68 -5.57 -31.27 9.42
CA ARG A 68 -4.50 -32.27 9.61
C ARG A 68 -3.34 -31.74 10.45
N GLU A 69 -3.00 -30.47 10.26
CA GLU A 69 -1.84 -29.84 10.86
C GLU A 69 -2.28 -28.79 11.86
N ASP A 70 -1.88 -28.88 13.11
CA ASP A 70 -2.28 -28.00 14.21
C ASP A 70 -1.63 -26.61 14.10
N TYR A 71 -1.80 -25.91 12.97
CA TYR A 71 -1.33 -24.54 12.82
C TYR A 71 -2.13 -23.61 13.72
N THR A 72 -1.41 -22.75 14.42
CA THR A 72 -2.01 -21.71 15.31
C THR A 72 -1.95 -20.32 14.67
N ASP A 73 -1.08 -20.15 13.69
CA ASP A 73 -0.80 -18.88 13.06
C ASP A 73 -0.51 -19.05 11.57
N ILE A 74 -1.08 -18.17 10.74
CA ILE A 74 -0.68 -18.02 9.34
C ILE A 74 -0.08 -16.64 9.11
N ILE A 75 1.00 -16.58 8.30
CA ILE A 75 1.68 -15.33 7.92
C ILE A 75 1.64 -15.21 6.41
N LEU A 76 1.20 -14.06 5.90
CA LEU A 76 1.02 -13.83 4.46
C LEU A 76 1.36 -12.39 4.06
N PHE A 77 1.67 -12.18 2.78
CA PHE A 77 1.99 -10.86 2.23
C PHE A 77 0.84 -10.34 1.36
N GLY A 78 0.07 -9.42 1.93
CA GLY A 78 -1.18 -8.91 1.34
C GLY A 78 -2.34 -9.92 1.45
N ASP A 79 -3.49 -9.46 1.85
CA ASP A 79 -4.66 -10.29 2.16
C ASP A 79 -5.58 -10.55 0.95
N HIS A 80 -5.44 -9.77 -0.12
CA HIS A 80 -6.32 -9.85 -1.28
C HIS A 80 -5.84 -10.80 -2.40
N ARG A 81 -4.67 -11.40 -2.28
CA ARG A 81 -4.20 -12.37 -3.29
C ARG A 81 -5.15 -13.57 -3.36
N PRO A 82 -5.48 -14.05 -4.57
CA PRO A 82 -6.36 -15.23 -4.74
C PRO A 82 -5.91 -16.43 -3.91
N VAL A 83 -4.60 -16.63 -3.78
CA VAL A 83 -4.02 -17.71 -2.98
C VAL A 83 -4.15 -17.53 -1.47
N HIS A 84 -4.44 -16.32 -0.98
CA HIS A 84 -4.58 -16.02 0.44
C HIS A 84 -6.02 -15.99 0.94
N ARG A 85 -6.97 -15.55 0.10
CA ARG A 85 -8.38 -15.39 0.50
C ARG A 85 -8.99 -16.66 1.11
N PRO A 86 -8.85 -17.86 0.49
CA PRO A 86 -9.39 -19.08 1.08
C PRO A 86 -8.72 -19.43 2.42
N ALA A 87 -7.38 -19.26 2.53
CA ALA A 87 -6.66 -19.51 3.78
C ALA A 87 -7.15 -18.62 4.91
N ILE A 88 -7.39 -17.32 4.63
CA ILE A 88 -7.89 -16.38 5.63
C ILE A 88 -9.29 -16.77 6.10
N ALA A 89 -10.17 -17.20 5.18
CA ALA A 89 -11.52 -17.61 5.52
C ALA A 89 -11.53 -18.84 6.45
N HIS A 90 -10.77 -19.89 6.09
CA HIS A 90 -10.66 -21.10 6.92
C HIS A 90 -9.93 -20.86 8.23
N ALA A 91 -8.87 -20.05 8.24
CA ALA A 91 -8.14 -19.70 9.45
C ALA A 91 -9.04 -18.99 10.47
N LYS A 92 -9.89 -18.05 10.02
CA LYS A 92 -10.87 -17.37 10.88
C LYS A 92 -11.89 -18.33 11.46
N ALA A 93 -12.41 -19.27 10.66
CA ALA A 93 -13.37 -20.27 11.12
C ALA A 93 -12.80 -21.20 12.20
N LEU A 94 -11.50 -21.50 12.14
CA LEU A 94 -10.78 -22.37 13.06
C LEU A 94 -10.06 -21.60 14.20
N ASN A 95 -10.28 -20.28 14.32
CA ASN A 95 -9.60 -19.40 15.28
C ASN A 95 -8.06 -19.42 15.15
N ILE A 96 -7.54 -19.71 13.96
CA ILE A 96 -6.13 -19.59 13.62
C ILE A 96 -5.83 -18.10 13.44
N ARG A 97 -4.77 -17.61 14.06
CA ARG A 97 -4.38 -16.22 13.98
C ARG A 97 -3.81 -15.88 12.60
N VAL A 98 -4.30 -14.79 12.00
CA VAL A 98 -3.86 -14.31 10.68
C VAL A 98 -2.96 -13.08 10.86
N HIS A 99 -1.72 -13.20 10.37
CA HIS A 99 -0.75 -12.10 10.32
C HIS A 99 -0.54 -11.69 8.87
N VAL A 100 -0.94 -10.47 8.53
CA VAL A 100 -0.73 -9.92 7.19
C VAL A 100 0.44 -8.96 7.23
N THR A 101 1.44 -9.16 6.38
CA THR A 101 2.53 -8.23 6.16
C THR A 101 2.30 -7.45 4.87
N MET A 102 2.63 -6.17 4.86
CA MET A 102 2.55 -5.30 3.69
C MET A 102 3.78 -4.39 3.64
N GLU A 103 4.18 -3.95 2.46
CA GLU A 103 5.42 -3.20 2.26
C GLU A 103 5.46 -1.84 2.97
N ARG A 104 4.29 -1.22 3.20
CA ARG A 104 4.22 0.13 3.79
C ARG A 104 3.46 0.21 5.10
N ASP A 105 2.68 -0.79 5.43
CA ASP A 105 1.65 -0.66 6.46
C ASP A 105 1.81 -1.66 7.62
N GLY A 106 2.88 -2.42 7.62
CA GLY A 106 3.16 -3.38 8.69
C GLY A 106 2.17 -4.57 8.74
N VAL A 107 2.11 -5.20 9.89
CA VAL A 107 1.22 -6.33 10.15
C VAL A 107 -0.21 -5.82 10.33
N ASN A 108 -1.14 -6.46 9.68
CA ASN A 108 -2.54 -6.14 9.48
C ASN A 108 -3.31 -5.62 10.70
N ALA A 109 -3.14 -4.36 11.01
CA ALA A 109 -3.98 -3.68 11.99
C ALA A 109 -4.96 -2.67 11.35
N HIS A 110 -4.87 -2.46 10.03
CA HIS A 110 -5.69 -1.44 9.35
C HIS A 110 -7.19 -1.67 9.53
N SER A 111 -7.64 -2.93 9.43
CA SER A 111 -9.04 -3.28 9.65
C SER A 111 -9.49 -3.20 11.12
N LYS A 112 -8.54 -3.15 12.05
CA LYS A 112 -8.79 -3.11 13.50
C LYS A 112 -8.57 -1.74 14.11
N LEU A 113 -7.99 -0.79 13.39
CA LEU A 113 -7.81 0.57 13.89
C LEU A 113 -9.17 1.27 13.99
N PRO A 114 -9.57 1.74 15.17
CA PRO A 114 -10.81 2.47 15.32
C PRO A 114 -10.83 3.74 14.47
N LYS A 115 -11.97 4.04 13.86
CA LYS A 115 -12.23 5.32 13.17
C LYS A 115 -12.96 6.31 14.07
N ASP A 116 -12.69 6.24 15.35
CA ASP A 116 -13.29 7.07 16.38
C ASP A 116 -12.25 8.04 16.97
N PRO A 117 -12.40 9.35 16.76
CA PRO A 117 -11.52 10.35 17.36
C PRO A 117 -11.49 10.32 18.89
N ALA A 118 -12.59 9.94 19.55
CA ALA A 118 -12.65 9.89 21.00
C ALA A 118 -11.73 8.80 21.55
N TRP A 119 -11.64 7.66 20.88
CA TRP A 119 -10.73 6.59 21.24
C TRP A 119 -9.26 7.06 21.22
N TYR A 120 -8.84 7.78 20.16
CA TYR A 120 -7.48 8.33 20.06
C TYR A 120 -7.21 9.42 21.11
N ARG A 121 -8.22 10.22 21.48
CA ARG A 121 -8.08 11.20 22.57
C ARG A 121 -7.90 10.53 23.92
N HIS A 122 -8.54 9.38 24.13
CA HIS A 122 -8.41 8.60 25.36
C HIS A 122 -7.06 7.90 25.48
N ILE A 123 -6.61 7.18 24.45
CA ILE A 123 -5.38 6.38 24.53
C ILE A 123 -4.12 7.16 24.11
N GLY A 124 -4.26 8.17 23.24
CA GLY A 124 -3.14 8.89 22.65
C GLY A 124 -2.14 9.46 23.65
N PRO A 125 -2.57 10.02 24.80
CA PRO A 125 -1.64 10.48 25.83
C PRO A 125 -0.78 9.39 26.46
N ARG A 126 -1.17 8.11 26.33
CA ARG A 126 -0.44 6.94 26.86
C ARG A 126 0.56 6.36 25.87
N ILE A 127 0.48 6.77 24.58
CA ILE A 127 1.36 6.30 23.52
C ILE A 127 2.58 7.23 23.44
N PRO A 128 3.79 6.71 23.45
CA PRO A 128 5.00 7.53 23.28
C PRO A 128 4.96 8.35 22.00
N ASP A 129 5.58 9.52 22.04
CA ASP A 129 5.74 10.31 20.82
C ASP A 129 6.63 9.56 19.81
N TYR A 130 6.32 9.75 18.54
CA TYR A 130 7.10 9.20 17.45
C TYR A 130 8.52 9.73 17.49
N SER A 131 9.47 8.82 17.48
CA SER A 131 10.86 9.09 17.14
C SER A 131 11.18 8.49 15.77
N ASN A 132 12.09 9.10 15.03
CA ASN A 132 12.59 8.49 13.80
C ASN A 132 13.22 7.13 14.14
N GLY A 133 12.82 6.10 13.39
CA GLY A 133 13.49 4.81 13.47
C GLY A 133 14.90 4.88 12.89
N ASP A 134 15.68 3.82 13.13
CA ASP A 134 17.01 3.71 12.54
C ASP A 134 16.93 3.77 11.02
N PRO A 135 17.79 4.56 10.37
CA PRO A 135 17.82 4.65 8.92
C PRO A 135 18.32 3.33 8.32
N PHE A 136 17.80 2.96 7.18
CA PHE A 136 18.26 1.81 6.42
C PHE A 136 18.29 2.10 4.92
N SER A 137 19.18 1.42 4.22
CA SER A 137 19.27 1.51 2.77
C SER A 137 18.37 0.48 2.11
N SER A 138 17.51 0.92 1.20
CA SER A 138 16.66 0.06 0.35
C SER A 138 16.83 0.45 -1.13
N PRO A 139 17.97 0.09 -1.76
CA PRO A 139 18.26 0.48 -3.13
C PRO A 139 17.25 -0.11 -4.10
N PHE A 140 16.68 0.73 -4.97
CA PHE A 140 15.75 0.28 -6.02
C PHE A 140 16.32 -0.85 -6.89
N ARG A 141 17.64 -0.82 -7.18
CA ARG A 141 18.32 -1.86 -7.97
C ARG A 141 18.21 -3.25 -7.34
N LEU A 142 18.27 -3.33 -6.02
CA LEU A 142 18.17 -4.62 -5.32
C LEU A 142 16.74 -5.16 -5.35
N ARG A 143 15.76 -4.30 -5.19
CA ARG A 143 14.34 -4.65 -5.38
C ARG A 143 14.08 -5.15 -6.80
N ALA A 144 14.55 -4.41 -7.81
CA ALA A 144 14.42 -4.80 -9.21
C ALA A 144 15.11 -6.13 -9.51
N TRP A 145 16.29 -6.37 -8.95
CA TRP A 145 16.99 -7.66 -9.06
C TRP A 145 16.15 -8.82 -8.50
N HIS A 146 15.61 -8.66 -7.29
CA HIS A 146 14.78 -9.69 -6.69
C HIS A 146 13.51 -9.95 -7.50
N ASP A 147 12.89 -8.91 -8.04
CA ASP A 147 11.71 -9.04 -8.88
C ASP A 147 12.02 -9.80 -10.17
N VAL A 148 13.11 -9.45 -10.86
CA VAL A 148 13.57 -10.16 -12.06
C VAL A 148 13.89 -11.62 -11.75
N ALA A 149 14.65 -11.90 -10.68
CA ALA A 149 15.00 -13.26 -10.29
C ALA A 149 13.77 -14.11 -9.99
N TYR A 150 12.77 -13.55 -9.30
CA TYR A 150 11.49 -14.21 -9.02
C TYR A 150 10.74 -14.58 -10.31
N HIS A 151 10.66 -13.66 -11.28
CA HIS A 151 9.97 -13.89 -12.54
C HIS A 151 10.73 -14.86 -13.46
N VAL A 152 12.07 -14.80 -13.48
CA VAL A 152 12.90 -15.78 -14.19
C VAL A 152 12.72 -17.20 -13.63
N ALA A 153 12.72 -17.33 -12.29
CA ALA A 153 12.38 -18.61 -11.67
C ALA A 153 10.95 -19.07 -12.06
N GLY A 154 10.02 -18.10 -12.14
CA GLY A 154 8.62 -18.31 -12.55
C GLY A 154 8.46 -18.89 -13.96
N MET A 155 9.44 -18.79 -14.86
CA MET A 155 9.42 -19.44 -16.18
C MET A 155 9.31 -20.97 -16.06
N ARG A 156 9.74 -21.54 -14.94
CA ARG A 156 9.62 -22.97 -14.63
C ARG A 156 8.23 -23.38 -14.12
N ASN A 157 7.31 -22.44 -13.90
CA ASN A 157 5.98 -22.72 -13.35
C ASN A 157 5.21 -23.75 -14.20
N ARG A 158 5.34 -23.70 -15.54
CA ARG A 158 4.71 -24.64 -16.45
C ARG A 158 4.96 -26.10 -16.05
N PHE A 159 6.13 -26.42 -15.52
CA PHE A 159 6.52 -27.78 -15.14
C PHE A 159 6.38 -28.03 -13.63
N SER A 160 6.75 -27.05 -12.80
CA SER A 160 6.80 -27.21 -11.35
C SER A 160 5.49 -26.88 -10.66
N TYR A 161 4.68 -25.98 -11.22
CA TYR A 161 3.44 -25.46 -10.67
C TYR A 161 2.40 -25.22 -11.77
N PRO A 162 1.93 -26.29 -12.46
CA PRO A 162 1.08 -26.16 -13.66
C PRO A 162 -0.25 -25.45 -13.41
N GLY A 163 -0.78 -25.54 -12.20
CA GLY A 163 -2.03 -24.83 -11.81
C GLY A 163 -1.85 -23.38 -11.36
N TYR A 164 -0.61 -22.86 -11.35
CA TYR A 164 -0.37 -21.48 -10.91
C TYR A 164 -0.89 -20.47 -11.92
N GLN A 165 -1.70 -19.55 -11.45
CA GLN A 165 -2.13 -18.36 -12.19
C GLN A 165 -1.60 -17.10 -11.50
N THR A 166 -1.01 -16.21 -12.29
CA THR A 166 -0.59 -14.90 -11.78
C THR A 166 -1.80 -14.06 -11.41
N HIS A 167 -1.71 -13.35 -10.31
CA HIS A 167 -2.70 -12.35 -9.90
C HIS A 167 -2.41 -10.96 -10.47
N ALA A 168 -1.25 -10.77 -11.11
CA ALA A 168 -0.88 -9.52 -11.75
C ALA A 168 -1.80 -9.26 -12.95
N PRO A 169 -2.41 -8.07 -13.05
CA PRO A 169 -3.33 -7.73 -14.14
C PRO A 169 -2.61 -7.59 -15.50
N VAL A 170 -1.30 -7.41 -15.47
CA VAL A 170 -0.45 -7.25 -16.66
C VAL A 170 0.72 -8.23 -16.56
N MET A 171 1.12 -8.81 -17.69
CA MET A 171 2.27 -9.71 -17.74
C MET A 171 3.57 -8.93 -17.52
N ALA A 172 4.51 -9.50 -16.75
CA ALA A 172 5.76 -8.83 -16.36
C ALA A 172 6.56 -8.27 -17.54
N HIS A 173 6.63 -8.98 -18.67
CA HIS A 173 7.36 -8.48 -19.85
C HIS A 173 6.73 -7.21 -20.46
N VAL A 174 5.41 -7.04 -20.37
CA VAL A 174 4.70 -5.84 -20.83
C VAL A 174 5.02 -4.68 -19.90
N GLU A 175 5.00 -4.91 -18.58
CA GLU A 175 5.38 -3.90 -17.59
C GLU A 175 6.85 -3.47 -17.75
N TYR A 176 7.79 -4.42 -17.89
CA TYR A 176 9.21 -4.08 -18.08
C TYR A 176 9.46 -3.27 -19.35
N ARG A 177 8.78 -3.63 -20.45
CA ARG A 177 8.87 -2.83 -21.69
C ARG A 177 8.33 -1.42 -21.50
N ALA A 178 7.22 -1.26 -20.78
CA ALA A 178 6.63 0.03 -20.49
C ALA A 178 7.53 0.88 -19.58
N TYR A 179 8.10 0.29 -18.52
CA TYR A 179 9.10 0.95 -17.67
C TYR A 179 10.32 1.42 -18.48
N PHE A 180 10.83 0.59 -19.38
CA PHE A 180 11.97 0.94 -20.22
C PHE A 180 11.67 2.14 -21.11
N ARG A 181 10.51 2.15 -21.77
CA ARG A 181 10.04 3.31 -22.55
C ARG A 181 9.93 4.57 -21.70
N ARG A 182 9.35 4.46 -20.51
CA ARG A 182 9.17 5.58 -19.59
C ARG A 182 10.51 6.15 -19.10
N ALA A 183 11.51 5.31 -18.89
CA ALA A 183 12.83 5.76 -18.43
C ALA A 183 13.46 6.80 -19.36
N PHE A 184 13.24 6.68 -20.67
CA PHE A 184 13.74 7.66 -21.66
C PHE A 184 13.01 9.01 -21.59
N THR A 185 11.74 9.02 -21.22
CA THR A 185 10.94 10.26 -21.19
C THR A 185 10.98 10.96 -19.84
N ILE A 186 11.26 10.22 -18.77
CA ILE A 186 11.24 10.75 -17.40
C ILE A 186 12.23 11.90 -17.20
N SER A 187 13.43 11.82 -17.77
CA SER A 187 14.46 12.86 -17.63
C SER A 187 14.05 14.18 -18.27
N LYS A 188 13.40 14.12 -19.44
CA LYS A 188 12.86 15.28 -20.14
C LYS A 188 11.68 15.89 -19.35
N ASN A 189 10.77 15.07 -18.91
CA ASN A 189 9.59 15.50 -18.17
C ASN A 189 9.95 16.10 -16.80
N LYS A 190 11.02 15.61 -16.16
CA LYS A 190 11.46 16.13 -14.85
C LYS A 190 11.79 17.61 -14.86
N LYS A 191 12.48 18.11 -15.90
CA LYS A 191 12.81 19.54 -16.01
C LYS A 191 11.55 20.40 -16.21
N ARG A 192 10.65 19.95 -17.11
CA ARG A 192 9.35 20.61 -17.35
C ARG A 192 8.53 20.68 -16.06
N ASP A 193 8.42 19.56 -15.36
CA ASP A 193 7.59 19.45 -14.16
C ASP A 193 8.13 20.31 -13.00
N LEU A 194 9.47 20.37 -12.84
CA LEU A 194 10.09 21.26 -11.87
C LEU A 194 9.83 22.73 -12.19
N ALA A 195 9.92 23.13 -13.45
CA ALA A 195 9.62 24.50 -13.87
C ALA A 195 8.13 24.85 -13.61
N ALA A 196 7.22 23.93 -13.92
CA ALA A 196 5.79 24.10 -13.63
C ALA A 196 5.52 24.27 -12.13
N ILE A 197 6.13 23.41 -11.29
CA ILE A 197 5.99 23.49 -9.83
C ILE A 197 6.54 24.83 -9.33
N GLN A 198 7.71 25.25 -9.79
CA GLN A 198 8.29 26.53 -9.42
C GLN A 198 7.37 27.70 -9.83
N HIS A 199 6.86 27.70 -11.05
CA HIS A 199 5.93 28.71 -11.52
C HIS A 199 4.69 28.80 -10.64
N ILE A 200 4.04 27.68 -10.34
CA ILE A 200 2.84 27.64 -9.47
C ILE A 200 3.14 28.22 -8.10
N ILE A 201 4.26 27.84 -7.50
CA ILE A 201 4.64 28.25 -6.14
C ILE A 201 5.01 29.75 -6.10
N TYR A 202 5.88 30.21 -7.01
CA TYR A 202 6.33 31.62 -7.05
C TYR A 202 5.19 32.58 -7.42
N SER A 203 4.34 32.18 -8.35
CA SER A 203 3.16 32.98 -8.73
C SER A 203 2.00 32.86 -7.73
N ARG A 204 2.18 32.08 -6.67
CA ARG A 204 1.16 31.87 -5.61
C ARG A 204 -0.20 31.43 -6.15
N ILE A 205 -0.19 30.66 -7.24
CA ILE A 205 -1.43 30.16 -7.83
C ILE A 205 -2.09 29.19 -6.84
N PRO A 206 -3.36 29.40 -6.46
CA PRO A 206 -4.04 28.51 -5.54
C PRO A 206 -4.33 27.17 -6.22
N PHE A 207 -3.85 26.06 -5.64
CA PHE A 207 -4.05 24.75 -6.23
C PHE A 207 -4.48 23.68 -5.22
N TRP A 208 -5.18 22.68 -5.75
CA TRP A 208 -5.52 21.44 -5.08
C TRP A 208 -4.66 20.32 -5.66
N LEU A 209 -4.29 19.34 -4.83
CA LEU A 209 -3.40 18.25 -5.24
C LEU A 209 -4.16 16.92 -5.30
N ILE A 210 -4.02 16.21 -6.43
CA ILE A 210 -4.45 14.82 -6.59
C ILE A 210 -3.23 13.95 -6.85
N PRO A 211 -2.74 13.21 -5.86
CA PRO A 211 -1.75 12.16 -6.09
C PRO A 211 -2.44 10.93 -6.68
N LEU A 212 -2.02 10.52 -7.87
CA LEU A 212 -2.51 9.30 -8.50
C LEU A 212 -1.96 8.06 -7.77
N GLN A 213 -2.74 6.99 -7.79
CA GLN A 213 -2.36 5.66 -7.35
C GLN A 213 -2.18 4.74 -8.57
N LEU A 214 -1.55 3.59 -8.39
CA LEU A 214 -1.42 2.63 -9.48
C LEU A 214 -2.79 2.02 -9.80
N ASN A 215 -3.13 1.93 -11.08
CA ASN A 215 -4.36 1.26 -11.52
C ASN A 215 -4.41 -0.22 -11.10
N SER A 216 -3.25 -0.86 -10.99
CA SER A 216 -3.09 -2.23 -10.51
C SER A 216 -3.22 -2.37 -8.98
N ASP A 217 -3.29 -1.25 -8.23
CA ASP A 217 -3.35 -1.29 -6.79
C ASP A 217 -4.67 -1.92 -6.31
N SER A 218 -4.54 -2.94 -5.47
CA SER A 218 -5.68 -3.59 -4.83
C SER A 218 -6.49 -2.61 -3.95
N GLN A 219 -5.86 -1.55 -3.48
CA GLN A 219 -6.51 -0.51 -2.68
C GLN A 219 -7.59 0.24 -3.48
N ILE A 220 -7.40 0.44 -4.78
CA ILE A 220 -8.43 1.04 -5.64
C ILE A 220 -9.60 0.06 -5.79
N ARG A 221 -9.32 -1.17 -6.22
CA ARG A 221 -10.35 -2.14 -6.60
C ARG A 221 -11.11 -2.77 -5.44
N ASN A 222 -10.46 -2.91 -4.27
CA ASN A 222 -11.03 -3.65 -3.15
C ASN A 222 -11.45 -2.75 -1.96
N HIS A 223 -10.91 -1.52 -1.89
CA HIS A 223 -11.13 -0.60 -0.78
C HIS A 223 -11.62 0.78 -1.22
N SER A 224 -12.21 0.87 -2.41
CA SER A 224 -12.83 2.10 -2.89
C SER A 224 -14.06 1.81 -3.76
N PRO A 225 -14.91 2.82 -4.04
CA PRO A 225 -16.04 2.68 -4.95
C PRO A 225 -15.61 2.71 -6.43
N PHE A 226 -14.32 2.82 -6.75
CA PHE A 226 -13.81 2.98 -8.10
C PHE A 226 -13.24 1.65 -8.64
N ASN A 227 -13.47 1.39 -9.94
CA ASN A 227 -12.84 0.26 -10.62
C ASN A 227 -11.41 0.59 -11.07
N ASN A 228 -11.13 1.86 -11.36
CA ASN A 228 -9.87 2.35 -11.89
C ASN A 228 -9.66 3.85 -11.56
N MET A 229 -8.48 4.38 -11.91
CA MET A 229 -8.16 5.80 -11.68
C MET A 229 -8.97 6.75 -12.57
N ARG A 230 -9.45 6.30 -13.74
CA ARG A 230 -10.29 7.12 -14.62
C ARG A 230 -11.60 7.50 -13.95
N ASP A 231 -12.27 6.53 -13.31
CA ASP A 231 -13.54 6.77 -12.61
C ASP A 231 -13.37 7.83 -11.52
N MET A 232 -12.28 7.76 -10.76
CA MET A 232 -11.94 8.74 -9.72
C MET A 232 -11.66 10.12 -10.30
N LEU A 233 -10.92 10.18 -11.42
CA LEU A 233 -10.62 11.43 -12.10
C LEU A 233 -11.89 12.06 -12.68
N GLU A 234 -12.77 11.31 -13.32
CA GLU A 234 -14.05 11.82 -13.84
C GLU A 234 -14.90 12.44 -12.73
N LEU A 235 -15.05 11.76 -11.60
CA LEU A 235 -15.75 12.29 -10.44
C LEU A 235 -15.10 13.59 -9.94
N THR A 236 -13.78 13.58 -9.77
CA THR A 236 -13.06 14.68 -9.13
C THR A 236 -13.00 15.91 -10.04
N LEU A 237 -12.72 15.74 -11.34
CA LEU A 237 -12.69 16.84 -12.28
C LEU A 237 -14.10 17.45 -12.49
N SER A 238 -15.13 16.62 -12.56
CA SER A 238 -16.52 17.08 -12.66
C SER A 238 -16.91 17.93 -11.43
N SER A 239 -16.59 17.47 -10.24
CA SER A 239 -16.84 18.21 -9.00
C SER A 239 -16.03 19.52 -8.96
N PHE A 240 -14.76 19.48 -9.35
CA PHE A 240 -13.87 20.63 -9.38
C PHE A 240 -14.35 21.69 -10.38
N ALA A 241 -14.77 21.29 -11.58
CA ALA A 241 -15.33 22.18 -12.61
C ALA A 241 -16.51 22.98 -12.10
N ARG A 242 -17.44 22.31 -11.40
CA ARG A 242 -18.67 22.95 -10.91
C ARG A 242 -18.48 23.82 -9.67
N MET A 243 -17.61 23.41 -8.75
CA MET A 243 -17.66 23.90 -7.36
C MET A 243 -16.41 24.65 -6.91
N SER A 244 -15.29 24.50 -7.61
CA SER A 244 -14.05 25.21 -7.25
C SER A 244 -14.10 26.68 -7.67
N ARG A 245 -13.19 27.49 -7.10
CA ARG A 245 -13.02 28.88 -7.53
C ARG A 245 -12.42 28.94 -8.94
N PRO A 246 -12.82 29.92 -9.78
CA PRO A 246 -12.28 30.04 -11.14
C PRO A 246 -10.76 30.25 -11.20
N ASP A 247 -10.19 30.91 -10.18
CA ASP A 247 -8.76 31.19 -10.06
C ASP A 247 -7.91 30.01 -9.58
N SER A 248 -8.56 28.89 -9.25
CA SER A 248 -7.89 27.69 -8.73
C SER A 248 -7.57 26.69 -9.82
N ILE A 249 -6.43 26.04 -9.69
CA ILE A 249 -6.01 24.93 -10.56
C ILE A 249 -5.96 23.60 -9.80
N LEU A 250 -6.00 22.51 -10.56
CA LEU A 250 -5.85 21.15 -10.05
C LEU A 250 -4.51 20.59 -10.52
N VAL A 251 -3.64 20.26 -9.57
CA VAL A 251 -2.36 19.62 -9.84
C VAL A 251 -2.52 18.12 -9.66
N ILE A 252 -2.33 17.38 -10.72
CA ILE A 252 -2.45 15.91 -10.76
C ILE A 252 -1.05 15.33 -10.87
N LYS A 253 -0.61 14.62 -9.82
CA LYS A 253 0.75 14.08 -9.77
C LYS A 253 0.74 12.57 -9.97
N ASN A 254 1.47 12.11 -10.99
CA ASN A 254 1.59 10.68 -11.27
C ASN A 254 2.32 9.92 -10.15
N HIS A 255 2.03 8.63 -10.04
CA HIS A 255 2.71 7.75 -9.10
C HIS A 255 4.16 7.48 -9.58
N PRO A 256 5.17 7.50 -8.68
CA PRO A 256 6.57 7.27 -9.08
C PRO A 256 6.81 5.91 -9.76
N LEU A 257 6.05 4.89 -9.37
CA LEU A 257 6.13 3.52 -9.89
C LEU A 257 5.07 3.23 -10.97
N ASP A 258 4.44 4.26 -11.54
CA ASP A 258 3.54 4.05 -12.67
C ASP A 258 4.32 3.48 -13.88
N THR A 259 3.72 2.56 -14.59
CA THR A 259 4.36 1.88 -15.73
C THR A 259 4.35 2.70 -17.02
N GLY A 260 3.49 3.74 -17.10
CA GLY A 260 3.25 4.51 -18.32
C GLY A 260 2.40 3.77 -19.35
N LEU A 261 1.66 2.75 -18.93
CA LEU A 261 0.67 2.07 -19.78
C LEU A 261 -0.58 2.93 -20.01
N GLU A 262 -0.91 3.76 -19.01
CA GLU A 262 -2.00 4.73 -19.13
C GLU A 262 -1.48 6.06 -19.68
N ASN A 263 -2.17 6.59 -20.67
CA ASN A 263 -1.89 7.93 -21.19
C ASN A 263 -2.71 8.98 -20.43
N TYR A 264 -2.28 9.32 -19.22
CA TYR A 264 -2.98 10.28 -18.37
C TYR A 264 -3.16 11.67 -19.02
N PRO A 265 -2.18 12.27 -19.74
CA PRO A 265 -2.41 13.54 -20.43
C PRO A 265 -3.64 13.52 -21.34
N ARG A 266 -3.72 12.54 -22.24
CA ARG A 266 -4.86 12.40 -23.13
C ARG A 266 -6.16 12.09 -22.38
N MET A 267 -6.11 11.22 -21.39
CA MET A 267 -7.25 10.91 -20.53
C MET A 267 -7.81 12.16 -19.85
N LEU A 268 -6.93 13.05 -19.37
CA LEU A 268 -7.33 14.29 -18.72
C LEU A 268 -7.95 15.28 -19.71
N GLU A 269 -7.41 15.40 -20.92
CA GLU A 269 -7.98 16.20 -22.00
C GLU A 269 -9.42 15.73 -22.33
N ASP A 270 -9.61 14.41 -22.53
CA ASP A 270 -10.92 13.80 -22.80
C ASP A 270 -11.93 14.09 -21.66
N ILE A 271 -11.49 13.94 -20.40
CA ILE A 271 -12.35 14.22 -19.25
C ILE A 271 -12.68 15.71 -19.16
N CYS A 272 -11.69 16.60 -19.33
CA CYS A 272 -11.89 18.04 -19.31
C CYS A 272 -12.94 18.48 -20.34
N GLN A 273 -12.84 17.98 -21.58
CA GLN A 273 -13.81 18.24 -22.62
C GLN A 273 -15.21 17.75 -22.22
N LYS A 274 -15.32 16.54 -21.67
CA LYS A 274 -16.58 15.94 -21.23
C LYS A 274 -17.29 16.74 -20.14
N VAL A 275 -16.51 17.28 -19.18
CA VAL A 275 -17.06 17.99 -18.00
C VAL A 275 -17.08 19.51 -18.14
N GLY A 276 -16.63 20.06 -19.27
CA GLY A 276 -16.56 21.51 -19.50
C GLY A 276 -15.51 22.22 -18.64
N LEU A 277 -14.43 21.54 -18.28
CA LEU A 277 -13.32 22.13 -17.51
C LEU A 277 -12.24 22.62 -18.47
N GLU A 278 -11.86 23.88 -18.33
CA GLU A 278 -10.78 24.46 -19.13
C GLU A 278 -9.43 23.79 -18.82
N THR A 279 -8.76 23.31 -19.86
CA THR A 279 -7.52 22.51 -19.72
C THR A 279 -6.38 23.27 -19.03
N HIS A 280 -6.33 24.61 -19.14
CA HIS A 280 -5.33 25.44 -18.46
C HIS A 280 -5.47 25.39 -16.90
N ARG A 281 -6.61 24.94 -16.40
CA ARG A 281 -6.84 24.73 -14.97
C ARG A 281 -6.32 23.38 -14.47
N ILE A 282 -5.74 22.57 -15.35
CA ILE A 282 -5.15 21.27 -14.99
C ILE A 282 -3.66 21.30 -15.23
N VAL A 283 -2.88 20.90 -14.24
CA VAL A 283 -1.44 20.70 -14.39
C VAL A 283 -1.12 19.23 -14.05
N TYR A 284 -0.70 18.49 -15.08
CA TYR A 284 -0.26 17.12 -14.91
C TYR A 284 1.27 17.04 -14.73
N LEU A 285 1.70 16.33 -13.70
CA LEU A 285 3.11 16.14 -13.34
C LEU A 285 3.45 14.65 -13.33
N GLU A 286 4.40 14.27 -14.17
CA GLU A 286 5.02 12.93 -14.13
C GLU A 286 5.90 12.72 -12.92
N SER A 287 6.54 13.79 -12.45
CA SER A 287 7.54 13.76 -11.38
C SER A 287 7.44 15.00 -10.48
N GLY A 288 8.33 15.12 -9.52
CA GLY A 288 8.46 16.31 -8.70
C GLY A 288 8.39 16.04 -7.20
N PRO A 289 8.92 16.96 -6.38
CA PRO A 289 9.01 16.82 -4.93
C PRO A 289 7.63 16.97 -4.28
N LEU A 290 7.08 15.86 -3.81
CA LEU A 290 5.79 15.83 -3.12
C LEU A 290 5.73 16.78 -1.90
N PRO A 291 6.76 16.88 -1.02
CA PRO A 291 6.74 17.81 0.09
C PRO A 291 6.57 19.27 -0.33
N ALA A 292 7.19 19.70 -1.43
CA ALA A 292 7.04 21.06 -1.94
C ALA A 292 5.59 21.34 -2.38
N LEU A 293 4.95 20.40 -3.06
CA LEU A 293 3.54 20.52 -3.41
C LEU A 293 2.65 20.54 -2.17
N LEU A 294 2.86 19.63 -1.21
CA LEU A 294 2.09 19.58 0.02
C LEU A 294 2.22 20.84 0.87
N ASN A 295 3.39 21.49 0.88
CA ASN A 295 3.59 22.74 1.63
C ASN A 295 2.76 23.91 1.09
N HIS A 296 2.32 23.87 -0.17
CA HIS A 296 1.64 24.99 -0.79
C HIS A 296 0.20 24.69 -1.25
N ALA A 297 -0.18 23.40 -1.33
CA ALA A 297 -1.54 23.01 -1.72
C ALA A 297 -2.61 23.56 -0.77
N ARG A 298 -3.74 23.97 -1.30
CA ARG A 298 -4.94 24.33 -0.51
C ARG A 298 -5.57 23.13 0.16
N GLY A 299 -5.45 21.97 -0.45
CA GLY A 299 -5.89 20.69 0.07
C GLY A 299 -5.56 19.55 -0.88
N VAL A 300 -5.85 18.35 -0.44
CA VAL A 300 -5.51 17.11 -1.13
C VAL A 300 -6.76 16.25 -1.27
N VAL A 301 -6.97 15.69 -2.46
CA VAL A 301 -7.98 14.66 -2.71
C VAL A 301 -7.26 13.37 -3.09
N THR A 302 -7.58 12.29 -2.44
CA THR A 302 -7.01 10.97 -2.73
C THR A 302 -8.04 9.87 -2.51
N VAL A 303 -7.85 8.70 -3.09
CA VAL A 303 -8.71 7.56 -2.78
C VAL A 303 -8.41 7.11 -1.34
N ASN A 304 -7.30 6.44 -1.13
CA ASN A 304 -6.85 5.94 0.18
C ASN A 304 -5.31 5.84 0.27
N SER A 305 -4.62 6.67 -0.51
CA SER A 305 -3.15 6.68 -0.61
C SER A 305 -2.47 7.04 0.70
N THR A 306 -1.28 6.49 0.92
CA THR A 306 -0.36 6.93 1.99
C THR A 306 0.03 8.41 1.87
N VAL A 307 -0.10 9.01 0.69
CA VAL A 307 0.06 10.47 0.50
C VAL A 307 -0.96 11.27 1.32
N GLY A 308 -2.14 10.70 1.62
CA GLY A 308 -3.08 11.30 2.56
C GLY A 308 -2.48 11.49 3.95
N GLY A 309 -1.77 10.49 4.46
CA GLY A 309 -0.99 10.61 5.70
C GLY A 309 0.07 11.71 5.62
N SER A 310 0.78 11.83 4.49
CA SER A 310 1.73 12.92 4.25
C SER A 310 1.04 14.29 4.22
N ALA A 311 -0.15 14.39 3.64
CA ALA A 311 -0.94 15.63 3.65
C ALA A 311 -1.29 16.05 5.08
N LEU A 312 -1.67 15.09 5.94
CA LEU A 312 -1.95 15.34 7.35
C LEU A 312 -0.70 15.81 8.11
N VAL A 313 0.48 15.25 7.83
CA VAL A 313 1.78 15.73 8.38
C VAL A 313 2.00 17.20 8.04
N HIS A 314 1.68 17.61 6.80
CA HIS A 314 1.81 19.00 6.35
C HIS A 314 0.62 19.89 6.76
N GLY A 315 -0.32 19.37 7.54
CA GLY A 315 -1.50 20.12 8.01
C GLY A 315 -2.46 20.54 6.89
N ARG A 316 -2.50 19.80 5.77
CA ARG A 316 -3.36 20.14 4.64
C ARG A 316 -4.76 19.57 4.80
N PRO A 317 -5.80 20.35 4.43
CA PRO A 317 -7.14 19.81 4.25
C PRO A 317 -7.10 18.57 3.36
N LEU A 318 -7.77 17.50 3.78
CA LEU A 318 -7.73 16.21 3.09
C LEU A 318 -9.14 15.66 2.89
N LYS A 319 -9.45 15.23 1.67
CA LYS A 319 -10.62 14.42 1.33
C LYS A 319 -10.20 13.04 0.88
N ALA A 320 -10.63 12.01 1.60
CA ALA A 320 -10.53 10.63 1.18
C ALA A 320 -11.80 10.23 0.41
N LEU A 321 -11.63 9.53 -0.71
CA LEU A 321 -12.72 9.04 -1.56
C LEU A 321 -12.92 7.53 -1.44
N GLY A 322 -12.07 6.85 -0.68
CA GLY A 322 -12.09 5.42 -0.41
C GLY A 322 -11.79 5.11 1.06
N ALA A 323 -11.75 3.83 1.40
CA ALA A 323 -11.55 3.38 2.77
C ALA A 323 -10.09 3.58 3.23
N ALA A 324 -9.75 4.78 3.69
CA ALA A 324 -8.45 5.04 4.29
C ALA A 324 -8.49 4.88 5.82
N ILE A 325 -7.36 4.45 6.41
CA ILE A 325 -7.25 4.29 7.87
C ILE A 325 -7.37 5.62 8.62
N TYR A 326 -6.93 6.69 7.99
CA TYR A 326 -6.98 8.06 8.54
C TYR A 326 -8.31 8.78 8.26
N ASP A 327 -9.26 8.13 7.54
CA ASP A 327 -10.54 8.77 7.20
C ASP A 327 -11.49 8.75 8.39
N MET A 328 -11.42 9.83 9.16
CA MET A 328 -12.26 10.05 10.35
C MET A 328 -12.47 11.54 10.64
N PRO A 329 -13.53 11.91 11.40
CA PRO A 329 -13.77 13.27 11.83
C PRO A 329 -12.55 13.88 12.53
N GLY A 330 -12.23 15.13 12.20
CA GLY A 330 -11.07 15.84 12.74
C GLY A 330 -9.76 15.60 12.00
N LEU A 331 -9.63 14.55 11.19
CA LEU A 331 -8.47 14.32 10.33
C LEU A 331 -8.77 14.63 8.87
N THR A 332 -9.93 14.18 8.38
CA THR A 332 -10.34 14.37 6.99
C THR A 332 -11.68 15.12 6.92
N TYR A 333 -11.94 15.69 5.77
CA TYR A 333 -13.21 16.34 5.51
C TYR A 333 -14.31 15.30 5.30
N GLN A 334 -15.35 15.33 6.14
CA GLN A 334 -16.42 14.34 6.15
C GLN A 334 -17.60 14.67 5.23
N GLY A 335 -17.71 15.94 4.77
CA GLY A 335 -18.72 16.34 3.79
C GLY A 335 -18.48 15.75 2.40
N ASN A 336 -19.39 16.01 1.46
CA ASN A 336 -19.25 15.59 0.07
C ASN A 336 -18.07 16.31 -0.63
N LEU A 337 -17.64 15.77 -1.78
CA LEU A 337 -16.52 16.33 -2.53
C LEU A 337 -16.80 17.74 -3.04
N ASP A 338 -18.04 18.04 -3.44
CA ASP A 338 -18.44 19.34 -3.97
C ASP A 338 -18.24 20.45 -2.95
N SER A 339 -18.55 20.21 -1.70
CA SER A 339 -18.35 21.18 -0.62
C SER A 339 -16.90 21.29 -0.16
N PHE A 340 -16.07 20.28 -0.41
CA PHE A 340 -14.66 20.25 0.01
C PHE A 340 -13.84 21.41 -0.56
N TRP A 341 -14.07 21.78 -1.82
CA TRP A 341 -13.33 22.84 -2.51
C TRP A 341 -13.44 24.22 -1.84
N ARG A 342 -14.51 24.42 -1.06
CA ARG A 342 -14.77 25.69 -0.34
C ARG A 342 -14.63 25.56 1.17
N HIS A 343 -14.95 24.40 1.71
CA HIS A 343 -15.08 24.18 3.16
C HIS A 343 -14.07 23.18 3.74
N GLY A 344 -13.07 22.76 2.95
CA GLY A 344 -12.00 21.89 3.43
C GLY A 344 -11.26 22.54 4.59
N LYS A 345 -11.23 21.88 5.76
CA LYS A 345 -10.58 22.36 6.98
C LYS A 345 -9.27 21.65 7.22
N GLN A 346 -8.34 22.33 7.86
CA GLN A 346 -7.10 21.71 8.34
C GLN A 346 -7.39 20.64 9.38
N PRO A 347 -6.59 19.57 9.43
CA PRO A 347 -6.74 18.53 10.43
C PRO A 347 -6.43 19.05 11.84
N ASP A 348 -7.06 18.42 12.83
CA ASP A 348 -6.69 18.57 14.23
C ASP A 348 -5.29 17.99 14.44
N ARG A 349 -4.30 18.86 14.65
CA ARG A 349 -2.89 18.47 14.78
C ARG A 349 -2.64 17.56 15.98
N ARG A 350 -3.38 17.76 17.08
CA ARG A 350 -3.22 16.96 18.29
C ARG A 350 -3.79 15.57 18.09
N LEU A 351 -4.99 15.45 17.51
CA LEU A 351 -5.59 14.20 17.12
C LEU A 351 -4.71 13.44 16.12
N PHE A 352 -4.16 14.13 15.12
CA PHE A 352 -3.27 13.52 14.15
C PHE A 352 -1.97 12.98 14.79
N ARG A 353 -1.39 13.72 15.75
CA ARG A 353 -0.21 13.23 16.50
C ARG A 353 -0.53 11.91 17.21
N TRP A 354 -1.64 11.83 17.92
CA TRP A 354 -2.06 10.63 18.61
C TRP A 354 -2.37 9.48 17.66
N PHE A 355 -3.10 9.75 16.58
CA PHE A 355 -3.37 8.77 15.53
C PHE A 355 -2.06 8.22 14.95
N ARG A 356 -1.16 9.09 14.50
CA ARG A 356 0.12 8.71 13.92
C ARG A 356 0.97 7.88 14.86
N ASN A 357 1.12 8.32 16.11
CA ASN A 357 1.88 7.60 17.13
C ASN A 357 1.28 6.21 17.36
N THR A 358 -0.03 6.11 17.48
CA THR A 358 -0.73 4.83 17.64
C THR A 358 -0.44 3.90 16.46
N VAL A 359 -0.63 4.38 15.22
CA VAL A 359 -0.37 3.58 14.01
C VAL A 359 1.07 3.07 13.99
N ILE A 360 2.05 3.94 14.23
CA ILE A 360 3.47 3.57 14.20
C ILE A 360 3.78 2.52 15.26
N HIS A 361 3.38 2.75 16.50
CA HIS A 361 3.73 1.85 17.61
C HIS A 361 2.99 0.51 17.56
N THR A 362 1.75 0.49 17.05
CA THR A 362 0.93 -0.73 17.08
C THR A 362 1.00 -1.56 15.80
N THR A 363 1.21 -0.93 14.64
CA THR A 363 1.05 -1.59 13.34
C THR A 363 2.30 -1.60 12.48
N GLN A 364 3.21 -0.64 12.65
CA GLN A 364 4.37 -0.52 11.78
C GLN A 364 5.62 -1.10 12.43
N ILE A 365 6.51 -1.64 11.59
CA ILE A 365 7.84 -2.08 11.97
C ILE A 365 8.88 -1.27 11.18
N ASN A 366 9.98 -0.91 11.84
CA ASN A 366 11.09 -0.26 11.15
C ASN A 366 11.91 -1.30 10.40
N GLY A 367 12.07 -1.10 9.09
CA GLY A 367 12.85 -1.99 8.22
C GLY A 367 12.29 -2.04 6.81
N GLY A 368 12.91 -2.86 5.97
CA GLY A 368 12.51 -3.07 4.58
C GLY A 368 12.45 -4.55 4.23
N LEU A 369 12.08 -4.85 2.99
CA LEU A 369 11.83 -6.23 2.56
C LEU A 369 12.84 -6.73 1.51
N TYR A 370 13.79 -5.88 1.07
CA TYR A 370 14.61 -6.20 -0.11
C TYR A 370 16.12 -6.13 0.10
N SER A 371 16.65 -5.28 0.97
CA SER A 371 18.09 -5.28 1.31
C SER A 371 18.37 -6.15 2.52
N GLY A 372 19.58 -6.73 2.60
CA GLY A 372 19.96 -7.63 3.69
C GLY A 372 19.75 -7.00 5.06
N GLU A 373 20.31 -5.81 5.27
CA GLU A 373 20.20 -5.03 6.50
C GLU A 373 18.74 -4.67 6.83
N SER A 374 18.00 -4.14 5.85
CA SER A 374 16.61 -3.75 6.08
C SER A 374 15.69 -4.94 6.37
N ILE A 375 15.98 -6.11 5.78
CA ILE A 375 15.27 -7.36 6.09
C ILE A 375 15.55 -7.79 7.53
N ASP A 376 16.82 -7.74 7.97
CA ASP A 376 17.19 -8.13 9.33
C ASP A 376 16.53 -7.22 10.38
N MET A 377 16.47 -5.92 10.11
CA MET A 377 15.70 -4.97 10.93
C MET A 377 14.22 -5.34 10.99
N SER A 378 13.60 -5.63 9.84
CA SER A 378 12.18 -6.04 9.78
C SER A 378 11.92 -7.33 10.53
N VAL A 379 12.80 -8.33 10.41
CA VAL A 379 12.68 -9.62 11.12
C VAL A 379 12.81 -9.41 12.62
N THR A 380 13.82 -8.64 13.06
CA THR A 380 14.03 -8.33 14.47
C THR A 380 12.83 -7.62 15.09
N ALA A 381 12.23 -6.66 14.38
CA ALA A 381 11.06 -5.92 14.85
C ALA A 381 9.74 -6.74 14.80
N ALA A 382 9.62 -7.65 13.81
CA ALA A 382 8.42 -8.48 13.64
C ALA A 382 8.36 -9.66 14.63
N LEU A 383 9.50 -10.28 14.93
CA LEU A 383 9.58 -11.51 15.72
C LEU A 383 8.92 -11.40 17.11
N PRO A 384 9.19 -10.39 17.94
CA PRO A 384 8.50 -10.24 19.24
C PRO A 384 6.99 -10.11 19.06
N ARG A 385 6.51 -9.35 18.07
CA ARG A 385 5.08 -9.14 17.81
C ARG A 385 4.37 -10.43 17.39
N LEU A 386 5.03 -11.26 16.59
CA LEU A 386 4.50 -12.56 16.19
C LEU A 386 4.44 -13.55 17.36
N LEU A 387 5.34 -13.45 18.34
CA LEU A 387 5.41 -14.34 19.47
C LEU A 387 4.44 -13.96 20.62
N THR A 388 3.85 -12.78 20.61
CA THR A 388 2.86 -12.36 21.62
C THR A 388 1.48 -12.99 21.39
N ASN A 389 0.74 -13.22 22.45
CA ASN A 389 -0.64 -13.76 22.37
C ASN A 389 -1.66 -12.70 21.98
N LYS A 390 -1.41 -11.44 22.30
CA LYS A 390 -2.23 -10.28 21.92
C LYS A 390 -1.40 -9.30 21.13
N SER A 391 -1.97 -8.67 20.12
CA SER A 391 -1.35 -7.55 19.44
C SER A 391 -1.27 -6.34 20.39
N LEU A 392 -0.35 -5.41 20.11
CA LEU A 392 -0.29 -4.16 20.88
C LEU A 392 -1.62 -3.39 20.82
N LEU A 393 -2.32 -3.43 19.70
CA LEU A 393 -3.62 -2.80 19.57
C LEU A 393 -4.68 -3.46 20.47
N GLU A 394 -4.68 -4.81 20.59
CA GLU A 394 -5.58 -5.55 21.49
C GLU A 394 -5.26 -5.32 22.97
N THR A 395 -4.08 -4.85 23.30
CA THR A 395 -3.73 -4.49 24.69
C THR A 395 -4.14 -3.07 25.07
N LEU A 396 -4.40 -2.22 24.08
CA LEU A 396 -4.84 -0.84 24.26
C LEU A 396 -6.37 -0.69 24.26
N ALA A 397 -7.07 -1.66 23.66
CA ALA A 397 -8.53 -1.73 23.65
C ALA A 397 -9.07 -2.27 24.96
#